data_9db1e8927a1fa8520062c7b0bae7b1eb
#
_entry.id   9db1e8927a1fa8520062c7b0bae7b1eb
#
_cell.length_a   1.000
_cell.length_b   1.000
_cell.length_c   1.000
_cell.angle_alpha   90.00
_cell.angle_beta   90.00
_cell.angle_gamma   90.00
#
_symmetry.space_group_name_H-M   'P 1'
#
loop_
_entity.id
_entity.type
_entity.pdbx_description
1 polymer ?
#
loop_
_entity_poly.entity_id
_entity_poly.type
_entity_poly.pdbx_seq_one_letter_code
_entity_poly.pdbx_strand_id
1 'polypeptide(L)'
;GLMCLIDWKAHNCCVRAIANDGVDAVHQIQESPPDILITDIRMPEMDGLQLCGWVREHYPGIQMILLTGFPDFEYAQQAIQCGVTDFVLKPTTEKALSAAVDKACQRLQKESRVQKSLLLEQQALLGELIFQSRHSLLYILNKLNDLHIVLPSYYVLSLEVVFRGTLEECTAMLQQAQEVILSCCEGHTVFLVPKSDTCCYAVLSLPEGIDPAELCTSAVEAVEGKTDFLLTIGISRLHKNPLNMQKAAREADDAQKFALYSSQPSVMRCEDLPKLSEDTASALWERLRLVESALENHSGDAALKNMEDLFQLIKAQKIPFSSVCQIALLLQNFCVSLLFSHNLPAEQLTALPTGSMELLENSVREYVTETLSRIGRTEENIDSIIYKVKQYIDQNYSTNLSLDALATMVHLSPSYFSK
;
A
#
# COMPACT_ATOMS: atom_id res chain seq x y z
N GLY A 1 17.79 -1.65 48.62
CA GLY A 1 18.16 -0.62 47.70
C GLY A 1 16.96 -0.12 46.91
N LEU A 2 17.19 0.74 45.95
CA LEU A 2 16.13 1.38 45.09
C LEU A 2 15.18 0.39 44.42
N MET A 3 15.64 -0.80 44.06
CA MET A 3 14.83 -1.83 43.43
C MET A 3 13.59 -2.26 44.21
N CYS A 4 13.68 -2.24 45.54
CA CYS A 4 12.57 -2.67 46.40
C CYS A 4 11.80 -1.48 46.98
N LEU A 5 12.09 -0.25 46.52
CA LEU A 5 11.50 0.96 47.10
C LEU A 5 10.13 1.28 46.50
N ILE A 6 9.93 0.92 45.22
CA ILE A 6 8.68 1.12 44.52
C ILE A 6 8.28 -0.15 43.74
N ASP A 7 7.00 -0.28 43.43
CA ASP A 7 6.51 -1.31 42.51
C ASP A 7 6.64 -0.84 41.04
N TRP A 8 7.73 -1.24 40.40
CA TRP A 8 8.04 -0.89 39.02
C TRP A 8 6.93 -1.26 38.02
N LYS A 9 6.27 -2.39 38.27
CA LYS A 9 5.18 -2.84 37.38
C LYS A 9 3.96 -1.92 37.43
N ALA A 10 3.70 -1.31 38.59
CA ALA A 10 2.62 -0.33 38.73
C ALA A 10 2.86 0.93 37.86
N HIS A 11 4.12 1.24 37.55
CA HIS A 11 4.54 2.33 36.64
C HIS A 11 4.77 1.85 35.20
N ASN A 12 4.38 0.62 34.83
CA ASN A 12 4.68 -0.02 33.54
C ASN A 12 6.19 -0.05 33.21
N CYS A 13 7.03 -0.18 34.22
CA CYS A 13 8.49 -0.26 34.12
C CYS A 13 9.01 -1.64 34.54
N CYS A 14 10.17 -1.99 34.05
CA CYS A 14 10.96 -3.10 34.56
C CYS A 14 12.42 -2.65 34.74
N VAL A 15 13.07 -3.14 35.77
CA VAL A 15 14.52 -2.90 35.97
C VAL A 15 15.26 -3.86 35.06
N ARG A 16 15.98 -3.31 34.09
CA ARG A 16 16.68 -4.08 33.05
C ARG A 16 18.07 -4.47 33.49
N ALA A 17 18.77 -3.53 34.07
CA ALA A 17 20.17 -3.71 34.48
C ALA A 17 20.51 -2.85 35.71
N ILE A 18 21.60 -3.20 36.39
CA ILE A 18 22.15 -2.44 37.49
C ILE A 18 23.65 -2.28 37.23
N ALA A 19 24.10 -1.04 37.21
CA ALA A 19 25.51 -0.69 37.08
C ALA A 19 26.10 -0.34 38.42
N ASN A 20 27.39 -0.64 38.63
CA ASN A 20 28.14 -0.36 39.86
C ASN A 20 28.70 1.06 39.89
N ASP A 21 29.03 1.61 38.73
CA ASP A 21 29.56 2.96 38.52
C ASP A 21 29.16 3.51 37.14
N GLY A 22 29.61 4.73 36.83
CA GLY A 22 29.28 5.38 35.57
C GLY A 22 29.91 4.72 34.35
N VAL A 23 31.07 4.09 34.46
CA VAL A 23 31.73 3.40 33.34
C VAL A 23 31.00 2.10 33.00
N ASP A 24 30.63 1.31 34.02
CA ASP A 24 29.82 0.11 33.90
C ASP A 24 28.45 0.47 33.27
N ALA A 25 27.84 1.58 33.69
CA ALA A 25 26.60 2.08 33.12
C ALA A 25 26.73 2.39 31.62
N VAL A 26 27.82 3.03 31.18
CA VAL A 26 28.09 3.28 29.77
C VAL A 26 28.11 2.00 28.94
N HIS A 27 28.84 0.97 29.43
CA HIS A 27 28.91 -0.32 28.75
C HIS A 27 27.51 -0.98 28.59
N GLN A 28 26.75 -0.99 29.70
CA GLN A 28 25.40 -1.58 29.67
C GLN A 28 24.43 -0.81 28.78
N ILE A 29 24.52 0.53 28.72
CA ILE A 29 23.72 1.37 27.82
C ILE A 29 24.08 1.12 26.35
N GLN A 30 25.38 0.94 26.04
CA GLN A 30 25.81 0.61 24.67
C GLN A 30 25.32 -0.75 24.21
N GLU A 31 25.30 -1.76 25.09
CA GLU A 31 24.76 -3.08 24.76
C GLU A 31 23.23 -3.06 24.60
N SER A 32 22.57 -2.29 25.47
CA SER A 32 21.09 -2.28 25.51
C SER A 32 20.58 -0.99 26.15
N PRO A 33 20.31 0.06 25.35
CA PRO A 33 19.83 1.35 25.83
C PRO A 33 18.50 1.22 26.59
N PRO A 34 18.41 1.74 27.85
CA PRO A 34 17.16 1.78 28.59
C PRO A 34 16.31 3.03 28.21
N ASP A 35 15.01 3.01 28.48
CA ASP A 35 14.17 4.20 28.35
C ASP A 35 14.42 5.21 29.48
N ILE A 36 14.75 4.73 30.69
CA ILE A 36 14.98 5.56 31.89
C ILE A 36 16.28 5.13 32.54
N LEU A 37 17.15 6.10 32.82
CA LEU A 37 18.35 5.97 33.62
C LEU A 37 18.12 6.63 34.97
N ILE A 38 18.37 5.89 36.06
CA ILE A 38 18.39 6.43 37.44
C ILE A 38 19.82 6.26 37.99
N THR A 39 20.45 7.36 38.31
CA THR A 39 21.86 7.34 38.77
C THR A 39 22.09 8.22 39.96
N ASP A 40 23.05 7.83 40.80
CA ASP A 40 23.58 8.69 41.85
C ASP A 40 24.52 9.75 41.26
N ILE A 41 24.59 10.93 41.85
CA ILE A 41 25.56 11.94 41.44
C ILE A 41 26.98 11.49 41.77
N ARG A 42 27.20 11.01 42.98
CA ARG A 42 28.56 10.61 43.44
C ARG A 42 28.77 9.12 43.25
N MET A 43 29.55 8.78 42.24
CA MET A 43 30.00 7.42 41.96
C MET A 43 31.51 7.41 41.71
N PRO A 44 32.18 6.26 41.92
CA PRO A 44 33.58 6.09 41.56
C PRO A 44 33.80 6.26 40.04
N GLU A 45 35.00 6.58 39.63
CA GLU A 45 35.51 6.69 38.26
C GLU A 45 34.76 7.74 37.39
N MET A 46 33.50 7.53 37.10
CA MET A 46 32.64 8.47 36.38
C MET A 46 31.44 8.84 37.26
N ASP A 47 31.28 10.12 37.57
CA ASP A 47 30.13 10.60 38.32
C ASP A 47 28.83 10.65 37.51
N GLY A 48 27.68 10.78 38.21
CA GLY A 48 26.36 10.77 37.56
C GLY A 48 26.11 11.95 36.62
N LEU A 49 26.76 13.10 36.85
CA LEU A 49 26.64 14.26 35.96
C LEU A 49 27.44 14.06 34.66
N GLN A 50 28.62 13.48 34.76
CA GLN A 50 29.43 13.08 33.61
C GLN A 50 28.69 12.01 32.78
N LEU A 51 28.09 11.02 33.45
CA LEU A 51 27.28 10.00 32.81
C LEU A 51 26.07 10.62 32.10
N CYS A 52 25.35 11.52 32.74
CA CYS A 52 24.20 12.23 32.10
C CYS A 52 24.63 13.07 30.89
N GLY A 53 25.79 13.73 30.96
CA GLY A 53 26.36 14.46 29.83
C GLY A 53 26.65 13.55 28.66
N TRP A 54 27.28 12.40 28.90
CA TRP A 54 27.58 11.40 27.88
C TRP A 54 26.28 10.80 27.27
N VAL A 55 25.29 10.43 28.12
CA VAL A 55 24.00 9.91 27.66
C VAL A 55 23.27 10.92 26.79
N ARG A 56 23.26 12.19 27.15
CA ARG A 56 22.63 13.24 26.36
C ARG A 56 23.23 13.36 24.96
N GLU A 57 24.54 13.22 24.85
CA GLU A 57 25.26 13.32 23.58
C GLU A 57 25.02 12.11 22.66
N HIS A 58 25.00 10.89 23.26
CA HIS A 58 24.93 9.64 22.48
C HIS A 58 23.54 9.02 22.41
N TYR A 59 22.68 9.24 23.42
CA TYR A 59 21.35 8.65 23.56
C TYR A 59 20.32 9.66 24.07
N PRO A 60 20.02 10.71 23.31
CA PRO A 60 19.16 11.85 23.75
C PRO A 60 17.73 11.47 24.12
N GLY A 61 17.26 10.28 23.72
CA GLY A 61 15.92 9.75 24.06
C GLY A 61 15.80 9.18 25.48
N ILE A 62 16.92 8.88 26.15
CA ILE A 62 16.90 8.32 27.51
C ILE A 62 16.48 9.40 28.50
N GLN A 63 15.44 9.14 29.29
CA GLN A 63 15.04 10.00 30.40
C GLN A 63 15.93 9.76 31.60
N MET A 64 16.48 10.82 32.17
CA MET A 64 17.48 10.72 33.25
C MET A 64 16.95 11.24 34.58
N ILE A 65 17.08 10.46 35.65
CA ILE A 65 16.73 10.83 37.02
C ILE A 65 17.98 10.78 37.86
N LEU A 66 18.34 11.90 38.49
CA LEU A 66 19.49 11.99 39.39
C LEU A 66 19.09 11.85 40.86
N LEU A 67 19.89 11.07 41.61
CA LEU A 67 19.76 10.95 43.05
C LEU A 67 20.85 11.79 43.70
N THR A 68 20.49 12.68 44.64
CA THR A 68 21.43 13.57 45.31
C THR A 68 21.26 13.55 46.83
N GLY A 69 22.38 13.53 47.55
CA GLY A 69 22.38 13.62 49.01
C GLY A 69 22.41 15.06 49.57
N PHE A 70 22.59 16.05 48.70
CA PHE A 70 22.73 17.46 49.11
C PHE A 70 21.84 18.37 48.25
N PRO A 71 21.09 19.31 48.87
CA PRO A 71 20.38 20.33 48.18
C PRO A 71 21.33 21.44 47.70
N ASP A 72 22.34 21.07 46.87
CA ASP A 72 23.33 22.01 46.39
C ASP A 72 22.84 22.63 45.05
N PHE A 73 22.78 23.93 45.02
CA PHE A 73 22.29 24.70 43.85
C PHE A 73 23.16 24.46 42.60
N GLU A 74 24.47 24.24 42.79
CA GLU A 74 25.41 24.01 41.68
C GLU A 74 25.09 22.67 40.96
N TYR A 75 24.82 21.59 41.71
CA TYR A 75 24.42 20.32 41.11
C TYR A 75 23.07 20.38 40.39
N ALA A 76 22.11 21.12 40.95
CA ALA A 76 20.81 21.33 40.29
C ALA A 76 20.98 22.12 38.98
N GLN A 77 21.83 23.12 38.93
CA GLN A 77 22.11 23.91 37.74
C GLN A 77 22.81 23.07 36.66
N GLN A 78 23.79 22.24 37.02
CA GLN A 78 24.46 21.33 36.09
C GLN A 78 23.52 20.24 35.58
N ALA A 79 22.67 19.69 36.42
CA ALA A 79 21.64 18.72 36.04
C ALA A 79 20.67 19.28 35.01
N ILE A 80 20.23 20.54 35.15
CA ILE A 80 19.38 21.23 34.18
C ILE A 80 20.11 21.39 32.83
N GLN A 81 21.39 21.75 32.86
CA GLN A 81 22.22 21.85 31.63
C GLN A 81 22.39 20.52 30.93
N CYS A 82 22.50 19.41 31.70
CA CYS A 82 22.51 18.06 31.14
C CYS A 82 21.14 17.54 30.67
N GLY A 83 20.05 18.30 30.88
CA GLY A 83 18.71 17.94 30.44
C GLY A 83 18.07 16.80 31.23
N VAL A 84 18.47 16.65 32.50
CA VAL A 84 17.92 15.67 33.43
C VAL A 84 16.39 15.86 33.57
N THR A 85 15.63 14.77 33.57
CA THR A 85 14.16 14.81 33.66
C THR A 85 13.68 15.21 35.03
N ASP A 86 14.36 14.68 36.07
CA ASP A 86 14.08 15.00 37.46
C ASP A 86 15.27 14.67 38.38
N PHE A 87 15.23 15.19 39.60
CA PHE A 87 16.19 14.83 40.65
C PHE A 87 15.44 14.48 41.93
N VAL A 88 15.95 13.52 42.68
CA VAL A 88 15.37 13.02 43.91
C VAL A 88 16.41 13.14 45.05
N LEU A 89 16.00 13.79 46.14
CA LEU A 89 16.85 13.97 47.33
C LEU A 89 16.92 12.66 48.13
N LYS A 90 18.12 12.37 48.62
CA LYS A 90 18.34 11.31 49.63
C LYS A 90 18.08 11.84 51.05
N PRO A 91 17.45 11.05 51.95
CA PRO A 91 17.03 9.66 51.73
C PRO A 91 15.83 9.57 50.79
N THR A 92 16.00 8.73 49.74
CA THR A 92 14.98 8.55 48.71
C THR A 92 13.72 7.91 49.32
N THR A 93 12.57 8.58 49.20
CA THR A 93 11.28 8.04 49.62
C THR A 93 10.55 7.40 48.43
N GLU A 94 9.72 6.40 48.73
CA GLU A 94 8.83 5.78 47.72
C GLU A 94 8.08 6.83 46.90
N LYS A 95 7.45 7.79 47.58
CA LYS A 95 6.67 8.86 46.96
C LYS A 95 7.48 9.74 46.00
N ALA A 96 8.70 10.11 46.39
CA ALA A 96 9.58 10.97 45.58
C ALA A 96 10.09 10.23 44.34
N LEU A 97 10.48 8.96 44.49
CA LEU A 97 10.97 8.14 43.40
C LEU A 97 9.82 7.81 42.40
N SER A 98 8.66 7.42 42.90
CA SER A 98 7.46 7.19 42.07
C SER A 98 7.10 8.43 41.24
N ALA A 99 7.07 9.62 41.86
CA ALA A 99 6.76 10.85 41.15
C ALA A 99 7.80 11.18 40.03
N ALA A 100 9.09 10.95 40.28
CA ALA A 100 10.13 11.16 39.27
C ALA A 100 10.03 10.14 38.12
N VAL A 101 9.73 8.88 38.41
CA VAL A 101 9.51 7.83 37.40
C VAL A 101 8.25 8.13 36.58
N ASP A 102 7.14 8.52 37.21
CA ASP A 102 5.92 8.89 36.50
C ASP A 102 6.16 10.07 35.56
N LYS A 103 6.92 11.06 35.98
CA LYS A 103 7.29 12.22 35.14
C LYS A 103 8.14 11.80 33.93
N ALA A 104 9.10 10.87 34.13
CA ALA A 104 9.88 10.31 33.04
C ALA A 104 8.99 9.53 32.04
N CYS A 105 8.12 8.66 32.55
CA CYS A 105 7.16 7.91 31.74
C CYS A 105 6.20 8.85 30.94
N GLN A 106 5.71 9.91 31.57
CA GLN A 106 4.85 10.90 30.89
C GLN A 106 5.60 11.62 29.77
N ARG A 107 6.89 11.97 29.96
CA ARG A 107 7.70 12.57 28.89
C ARG A 107 7.88 11.61 27.73
N LEU A 108 8.29 10.36 27.99
CA LEU A 108 8.42 9.31 26.97
C LEU A 108 7.12 9.10 26.19
N GLN A 109 5.99 9.02 26.89
CA GLN A 109 4.67 8.89 26.25
C GLN A 109 4.32 10.11 25.39
N LYS A 110 4.63 11.32 25.86
CA LYS A 110 4.38 12.55 25.11
C LYS A 110 5.24 12.60 23.85
N GLU A 111 6.53 12.31 23.96
CA GLU A 111 7.47 12.27 22.83
C GLU A 111 7.04 11.23 21.80
N SER A 112 6.70 10.02 22.27
CA SER A 112 6.18 8.94 21.40
C SER A 112 4.88 9.33 20.69
N ARG A 113 3.94 10.01 21.38
CA ARG A 113 2.69 10.51 20.75
C ARG A 113 2.97 11.55 19.68
N VAL A 114 3.86 12.52 19.96
CA VAL A 114 4.24 13.56 18.99
C VAL A 114 4.89 12.92 17.77
N GLN A 115 5.82 12.00 17.98
CA GLN A 115 6.50 11.31 16.89
C GLN A 115 5.54 10.45 16.05
N LYS A 116 4.60 9.75 16.70
CA LYS A 116 3.55 8.97 16.02
C LYS A 116 2.60 9.88 15.23
N SER A 117 2.22 11.03 15.79
CA SER A 117 1.38 12.01 15.09
C SER A 117 2.09 12.55 13.84
N LEU A 118 3.36 12.93 13.97
CA LEU A 118 4.16 13.41 12.85
C LEU A 118 4.27 12.34 11.74
N LEU A 119 4.53 11.09 12.13
CA LEU A 119 4.61 9.98 11.18
C LEU A 119 3.29 9.79 10.41
N LEU A 120 2.16 9.84 11.11
CA LEU A 120 0.84 9.72 10.49
C LEU A 120 0.55 10.87 9.52
N GLU A 121 0.93 12.10 9.86
CA GLU A 121 0.79 13.27 8.98
C GLU A 121 1.70 13.16 7.74
N GLN A 122 2.94 12.67 7.92
CA GLN A 122 3.85 12.38 6.81
C GLN A 122 3.28 11.32 5.87
N GLN A 123 2.78 10.20 6.42
CA GLN A 123 2.13 9.13 5.65
C GLN A 123 0.89 9.63 4.90
N ALA A 124 0.07 10.47 5.53
CA ALA A 124 -1.12 11.04 4.92
C ALA A 124 -0.76 11.94 3.73
N LEU A 125 0.22 12.84 3.88
CA LEU A 125 0.67 13.70 2.79
C LEU A 125 1.23 12.89 1.61
N LEU A 126 2.10 11.91 1.88
CA LEU A 126 2.67 11.05 0.84
C LEU A 126 1.58 10.20 0.17
N GLY A 127 0.58 9.73 0.93
CA GLY A 127 -0.60 9.07 0.41
C GLY A 127 -1.40 9.98 -0.54
N GLU A 128 -1.63 11.24 -0.18
CA GLU A 128 -2.27 12.21 -1.08
C GLU A 128 -1.49 12.38 -2.39
N LEU A 129 -0.15 12.46 -2.32
CA LEU A 129 0.70 12.59 -3.51
C LEU A 129 0.70 11.34 -4.40
N ILE A 130 0.55 10.16 -3.81
CA ILE A 130 0.49 8.89 -4.53
C ILE A 130 -0.88 8.68 -5.17
N PHE A 131 -1.98 8.92 -4.42
CA PHE A 131 -3.33 8.57 -4.86
C PHE A 131 -4.09 9.71 -5.52
N GLN A 132 -3.76 10.97 -5.20
CA GLN A 132 -4.51 12.16 -5.64
C GLN A 132 -3.56 13.30 -6.05
N SER A 133 -3.23 13.44 -7.31
CA SER A 133 -2.35 14.52 -7.76
C SER A 133 -3.14 15.78 -8.19
N ARG A 134 -3.72 16.53 -7.23
CA ARG A 134 -4.47 17.76 -7.49
C ARG A 134 -3.90 19.02 -6.83
N HIS A 135 -2.71 18.93 -6.24
CA HIS A 135 -2.13 20.06 -5.50
C HIS A 135 -1.13 20.86 -6.36
N SER A 136 -1.02 22.15 -6.07
CA SER A 136 0.03 22.98 -6.68
C SER A 136 1.40 22.62 -6.10
N LEU A 137 2.45 22.76 -6.90
CA LEU A 137 3.82 22.49 -6.46
C LEU A 137 4.19 23.26 -5.20
N LEU A 138 3.78 24.54 -5.12
CA LEU A 138 4.07 25.40 -3.95
C LEU A 138 3.42 24.86 -2.66
N TYR A 139 2.18 24.39 -2.74
CA TYR A 139 1.49 23.78 -1.59
C TYR A 139 2.24 22.53 -1.12
N ILE A 140 2.64 21.66 -2.05
CA ILE A 140 3.37 20.42 -1.74
C ILE A 140 4.71 20.73 -1.10
N LEU A 141 5.51 21.64 -1.67
CA LEU A 141 6.82 22.01 -1.12
C LEU A 141 6.70 22.59 0.30
N ASN A 142 5.72 23.44 0.55
CA ASN A 142 5.48 23.98 1.89
C ASN A 142 5.13 22.87 2.88
N LYS A 143 4.21 21.97 2.51
CA LYS A 143 3.82 20.84 3.37
C LYS A 143 4.97 19.85 3.64
N LEU A 144 5.79 19.54 2.63
CA LEU A 144 6.97 18.71 2.82
C LEU A 144 7.95 19.36 3.80
N ASN A 145 8.15 20.67 3.70
CA ASN A 145 9.00 21.42 4.63
C ASN A 145 8.42 21.46 6.06
N ASP A 146 7.12 21.73 6.22
CA ASP A 146 6.43 21.74 7.53
C ASP A 146 6.53 20.40 8.25
N LEU A 147 6.48 19.29 7.50
CA LEU A 147 6.58 17.94 8.01
C LEU A 147 8.02 17.39 8.03
N HIS A 148 9.01 18.23 7.74
CA HIS A 148 10.43 17.85 7.70
C HIS A 148 10.72 16.66 6.77
N ILE A 149 9.98 16.53 5.65
CA ILE A 149 10.21 15.52 4.64
C ILE A 149 11.22 16.05 3.61
N VAL A 150 12.41 15.45 3.58
CA VAL A 150 13.48 15.83 2.65
C VAL A 150 13.63 14.74 1.58
N LEU A 151 13.25 15.07 0.34
CA LEU A 151 13.29 14.15 -0.82
C LEU A 151 13.99 14.83 -2.01
N PRO A 152 15.33 14.97 -1.96
CA PRO A 152 16.08 15.57 -3.07
C PRO A 152 15.97 14.72 -4.35
N SER A 153 15.95 13.41 -4.18
CA SER A 153 15.62 12.40 -5.16
C SER A 153 15.02 11.20 -4.45
N TYR A 154 14.13 10.48 -5.12
CA TYR A 154 13.44 9.35 -4.48
C TYR A 154 13.04 8.28 -5.49
N TYR A 155 12.92 7.07 -4.98
CA TYR A 155 12.25 5.94 -5.60
C TYR A 155 10.95 5.67 -4.85
N VAL A 156 9.96 5.14 -5.54
CA VAL A 156 8.80 4.53 -4.92
C VAL A 156 8.93 3.03 -5.10
N LEU A 157 8.80 2.30 -4.01
CA LEU A 157 8.75 0.84 -4.00
C LEU A 157 7.29 0.42 -3.81
N SER A 158 6.80 -0.54 -4.57
CA SER A 158 5.53 -1.23 -4.34
C SER A 158 5.83 -2.60 -3.76
N LEU A 159 5.39 -2.84 -2.54
CA LEU A 159 5.61 -4.08 -1.80
C LEU A 159 4.30 -4.85 -1.71
N GLU A 160 4.31 -6.12 -2.07
CA GLU A 160 3.16 -7.01 -1.93
C GLU A 160 3.57 -8.32 -1.30
N VAL A 161 2.80 -8.72 -0.28
CA VAL A 161 2.94 -10.02 0.38
C VAL A 161 1.94 -10.97 -0.26
N VAL A 162 2.48 -12.08 -0.81
CA VAL A 162 1.67 -13.16 -1.38
C VAL A 162 1.66 -14.34 -0.40
N PHE A 163 0.50 -14.60 0.17
CA PHE A 163 0.28 -15.66 1.15
C PHE A 163 -1.10 -16.31 0.95
N ARG A 164 -1.20 -17.61 1.26
CA ARG A 164 -2.45 -18.37 1.23
C ARG A 164 -2.98 -18.58 2.66
N GLY A 165 -3.53 -17.54 3.26
CA GLY A 165 -4.04 -17.56 4.63
C GLY A 165 -5.14 -16.55 4.87
N THR A 166 -5.42 -16.26 6.14
CA THR A 166 -6.42 -15.28 6.55
C THR A 166 -5.92 -13.84 6.35
N LEU A 167 -6.84 -12.88 6.30
CA LEU A 167 -6.51 -11.46 6.16
C LEU A 167 -5.65 -10.93 7.33
N GLU A 168 -5.92 -11.41 8.54
CA GLU A 168 -5.14 -11.04 9.73
C GLU A 168 -3.69 -11.52 9.64
N GLU A 169 -3.48 -12.75 9.14
CA GLU A 169 -2.14 -13.29 8.89
C GLU A 169 -1.41 -12.49 7.82
N CYS A 170 -2.07 -12.12 6.72
CA CYS A 170 -1.50 -11.27 5.68
C CYS A 170 -1.04 -9.92 6.21
N THR A 171 -1.85 -9.30 7.09
CA THR A 171 -1.50 -8.00 7.71
C THR A 171 -0.27 -8.11 8.60
N ALA A 172 -0.18 -9.18 9.41
CA ALA A 172 0.99 -9.43 10.24
C ALA A 172 2.26 -9.67 9.42
N MET A 173 2.14 -10.39 8.30
CA MET A 173 3.24 -10.63 7.38
C MET A 173 3.69 -9.36 6.66
N LEU A 174 2.75 -8.49 6.27
CA LEU A 174 3.09 -7.19 5.72
C LEU A 174 3.87 -6.31 6.73
N GLN A 175 3.49 -6.34 8.01
CA GLN A 175 4.24 -5.65 9.06
C GLN A 175 5.67 -6.20 9.20
N GLN A 176 5.84 -7.51 9.17
CA GLN A 176 7.17 -8.14 9.17
C GLN A 176 8.01 -7.73 7.96
N ALA A 177 7.42 -7.72 6.77
CA ALA A 177 8.10 -7.26 5.56
C ALA A 177 8.52 -5.78 5.65
N GLN A 178 7.67 -4.93 6.23
CA GLN A 178 7.97 -3.52 6.49
C GLN A 178 9.14 -3.34 7.46
N GLU A 179 9.19 -4.10 8.54
CA GLU A 179 10.30 -4.08 9.52
C GLU A 179 11.62 -4.50 8.86
N VAL A 180 11.60 -5.54 8.03
CA VAL A 180 12.78 -5.99 7.28
C VAL A 180 13.25 -4.92 6.30
N ILE A 181 12.35 -4.30 5.54
CA ILE A 181 12.70 -3.20 4.61
C ILE A 181 13.33 -2.02 5.37
N LEU A 182 12.75 -1.61 6.51
CA LEU A 182 13.29 -0.54 7.34
C LEU A 182 14.69 -0.88 7.86
N SER A 183 14.91 -2.13 8.27
CA SER A 183 16.23 -2.61 8.73
C SER A 183 17.26 -2.63 7.59
N CYS A 184 16.89 -3.11 6.39
CA CYS A 184 17.79 -3.11 5.24
C CYS A 184 18.11 -1.71 4.72
N CYS A 185 17.23 -0.75 4.98
CA CYS A 185 17.39 0.66 4.58
C CYS A 185 17.87 1.54 5.75
N GLU A 186 18.44 0.95 6.81
CA GLU A 186 18.94 1.70 7.99
C GLU A 186 19.99 2.74 7.55
N GLY A 187 19.88 3.95 8.08
CA GLY A 187 20.70 5.10 7.67
C GLY A 187 20.17 5.87 6.45
N HIS A 188 19.08 5.42 5.84
CA HIS A 188 18.42 6.09 4.73
C HIS A 188 17.02 6.59 5.07
N THR A 189 16.51 7.55 4.30
CA THR A 189 15.16 8.09 4.51
C THR A 189 14.13 7.19 3.83
N VAL A 190 13.26 6.57 4.63
CA VAL A 190 12.17 5.69 4.16
C VAL A 190 10.86 6.12 4.79
N PHE A 191 9.83 6.27 3.98
CA PHE A 191 8.45 6.49 4.43
C PHE A 191 7.56 5.38 3.89
N LEU A 192 6.90 4.67 4.80
CA LEU A 192 5.92 3.64 4.44
C LEU A 192 4.54 4.27 4.28
N VAL A 193 3.86 3.97 3.17
CA VAL A 193 2.51 4.48 2.87
C VAL A 193 1.59 3.28 2.64
N PRO A 194 0.59 3.06 3.51
CA PRO A 194 -0.36 1.96 3.35
C PRO A 194 -1.13 2.05 2.03
N LYS A 195 -1.35 0.88 1.38
CA LYS A 195 -2.15 0.77 0.16
C LYS A 195 -3.34 -0.16 0.35
N SER A 196 -3.11 -1.34 0.93
CA SER A 196 -4.12 -2.36 1.27
C SER A 196 -3.59 -3.23 2.40
N ASP A 197 -4.36 -4.25 2.79
CA ASP A 197 -3.95 -5.19 3.85
C ASP A 197 -2.76 -6.08 3.47
N THR A 198 -2.50 -6.23 2.17
CA THR A 198 -1.39 -7.04 1.63
C THR A 198 -0.30 -6.22 0.94
N CYS A 199 -0.54 -4.92 0.71
CA CYS A 199 0.34 -4.06 -0.08
C CYS A 199 0.65 -2.75 0.64
N CYS A 200 1.88 -2.28 0.51
CA CYS A 200 2.25 -0.91 0.87
C CYS A 200 3.23 -0.31 -0.13
N TYR A 201 3.31 1.01 -0.14
CA TYR A 201 4.40 1.72 -0.79
C TYR A 201 5.48 2.08 0.21
N ALA A 202 6.74 2.11 -0.26
CA ALA A 202 7.82 2.76 0.45
C ALA A 202 8.41 3.87 -0.43
N VAL A 203 8.45 5.08 0.09
CA VAL A 203 9.15 6.20 -0.56
C VAL A 203 10.55 6.23 0.01
N LEU A 204 11.54 5.93 -0.83
CA LEU A 204 12.93 5.73 -0.45
C LEU A 204 13.81 6.81 -1.07
N SER A 205 14.51 7.58 -0.24
CA SER A 205 15.52 8.52 -0.69
C SER A 205 16.92 7.99 -0.39
N LEU A 206 17.72 7.83 -1.43
CA LEU A 206 19.07 7.29 -1.37
C LEU A 206 20.10 8.31 -1.86
N PRO A 207 21.32 8.29 -1.32
CA PRO A 207 22.47 8.97 -1.92
C PRO A 207 22.74 8.50 -3.35
N GLU A 208 23.36 9.38 -4.16
CA GLU A 208 23.76 9.00 -5.50
C GLU A 208 24.76 7.82 -5.47
N GLY A 209 24.52 6.82 -6.32
CA GLY A 209 25.37 5.64 -6.47
C GLY A 209 24.91 4.40 -5.67
N ILE A 210 23.89 4.49 -4.82
CA ILE A 210 23.31 3.32 -4.16
C ILE A 210 22.16 2.78 -5.01
N ASP A 211 22.23 1.48 -5.31
CA ASP A 211 21.20 0.79 -6.06
C ASP A 211 20.05 0.32 -5.13
N PRO A 212 18.83 0.84 -5.31
CA PRO A 212 17.70 0.37 -4.52
C PRO A 212 17.41 -1.13 -4.68
N ALA A 213 17.78 -1.75 -5.81
CA ALA A 213 17.52 -3.16 -6.05
C ALA A 213 18.37 -4.07 -5.16
N GLU A 214 19.59 -3.69 -4.81
CA GLU A 214 20.44 -4.47 -3.89
C GLU A 214 19.82 -4.51 -2.48
N LEU A 215 19.33 -3.37 -1.99
CA LEU A 215 18.63 -3.30 -0.70
C LEU A 215 17.35 -4.12 -0.70
N CYS A 216 16.56 -4.02 -1.77
CA CYS A 216 15.32 -4.79 -1.92
C CYS A 216 15.57 -6.29 -2.04
N THR A 217 16.62 -6.72 -2.73
CA THR A 217 17.01 -8.13 -2.86
C THR A 217 17.41 -8.69 -1.49
N SER A 218 18.22 -7.97 -0.74
CA SER A 218 18.59 -8.36 0.63
C SER A 218 17.37 -8.49 1.54
N ALA A 219 16.36 -7.61 1.37
CA ALA A 219 15.12 -7.68 2.13
C ALA A 219 14.27 -8.91 1.75
N VAL A 220 14.16 -9.22 0.46
CA VAL A 220 13.45 -10.44 -0.02
C VAL A 220 14.12 -11.70 0.50
N GLU A 221 15.44 -11.82 0.40
CA GLU A 221 16.21 -12.95 0.91
C GLU A 221 16.07 -13.11 2.43
N ALA A 222 16.04 -12.00 3.18
CA ALA A 222 15.87 -12.02 4.62
C ALA A 222 14.47 -12.48 5.05
N VAL A 223 13.45 -12.24 4.23
CA VAL A 223 12.08 -12.72 4.43
C VAL A 223 11.97 -14.19 4.07
N GLU A 224 12.46 -14.62 2.89
CA GLU A 224 12.36 -16.00 2.41
C GLU A 224 13.01 -17.03 3.36
N GLY A 225 14.12 -16.65 3.98
CA GLY A 225 14.83 -17.55 4.92
C GLY A 225 14.12 -17.77 6.26
N LYS A 226 13.06 -17.02 6.57
CA LYS A 226 12.44 -16.98 7.91
C LYS A 226 10.92 -17.19 7.91
N THR A 227 10.25 -17.16 6.76
CA THR A 227 8.79 -17.06 6.70
C THR A 227 8.18 -17.91 5.58
N ASP A 228 6.89 -18.24 5.72
CA ASP A 228 6.12 -19.02 4.73
C ASP A 228 5.41 -18.14 3.68
N PHE A 229 5.77 -16.85 3.56
CA PHE A 229 5.17 -15.95 2.57
C PHE A 229 6.20 -15.46 1.55
N LEU A 230 5.73 -15.06 0.38
CA LEU A 230 6.53 -14.47 -0.68
C LEU A 230 6.40 -12.96 -0.67
N LEU A 231 7.52 -12.25 -0.72
CA LEU A 231 7.56 -10.80 -0.88
C LEU A 231 7.94 -10.45 -2.31
N THR A 232 7.11 -9.65 -2.97
CA THR A 232 7.40 -9.07 -4.29
C THR A 232 7.59 -7.56 -4.17
N ILE A 233 8.63 -7.04 -4.81
CA ILE A 233 8.97 -5.61 -4.76
C ILE A 233 9.14 -5.08 -6.17
N GLY A 234 8.35 -4.07 -6.51
CA GLY A 234 8.54 -3.27 -7.72
C GLY A 234 9.20 -1.93 -7.40
N ILE A 235 10.15 -1.50 -8.22
CA ILE A 235 10.93 -0.28 -8.03
C ILE A 235 10.63 0.68 -9.18
N SER A 236 10.24 1.92 -8.88
CA SER A 236 10.08 2.99 -9.86
C SER A 236 11.42 3.45 -10.42
N ARG A 237 11.37 4.33 -11.42
CA ARG A 237 12.55 5.13 -11.80
C ARG A 237 12.89 6.14 -10.71
N LEU A 238 14.09 6.71 -10.81
CA LEU A 238 14.51 7.82 -9.97
C LEU A 238 13.72 9.08 -10.33
N HIS A 239 13.09 9.69 -9.33
CA HIS A 239 12.35 10.95 -9.46
C HIS A 239 12.94 12.03 -8.56
N LYS A 240 12.87 13.30 -9.02
CA LYS A 240 13.32 14.49 -8.28
C LYS A 240 12.16 15.46 -7.97
N ASN A 241 11.05 15.35 -8.69
CA ASN A 241 9.91 16.24 -8.54
C ASN A 241 8.79 15.52 -7.77
N PRO A 242 8.37 16.03 -6.59
CA PRO A 242 7.29 15.43 -5.79
C PRO A 242 5.96 15.29 -6.52
N LEU A 243 5.69 16.14 -7.52
CA LEU A 243 4.49 16.01 -8.38
C LEU A 243 4.45 14.71 -9.20
N ASN A 244 5.59 14.06 -9.38
CA ASN A 244 5.67 12.79 -10.09
C ASN A 244 5.42 11.56 -9.19
N MET A 245 5.05 11.75 -7.92
CA MET A 245 4.91 10.65 -6.97
C MET A 245 3.84 9.64 -7.41
N GLN A 246 2.71 10.10 -7.94
CA GLN A 246 1.69 9.23 -8.52
C GLN A 246 2.22 8.42 -9.71
N LYS A 247 3.03 9.06 -10.57
CA LYS A 247 3.68 8.37 -11.71
C LYS A 247 4.68 7.34 -11.21
N ALA A 248 5.52 7.70 -10.23
CA ALA A 248 6.47 6.79 -9.63
C ALA A 248 5.79 5.57 -8.98
N ALA A 249 4.66 5.77 -8.29
CA ALA A 249 3.88 4.69 -7.72
C ALA A 249 3.33 3.73 -8.80
N ARG A 250 2.83 4.25 -9.93
CA ARG A 250 2.39 3.42 -11.06
C ARG A 250 3.54 2.64 -11.68
N GLU A 251 4.70 3.26 -11.85
CA GLU A 251 5.91 2.59 -12.34
C GLU A 251 6.34 1.44 -11.41
N ALA A 252 6.26 1.66 -10.09
CA ALA A 252 6.55 0.64 -9.10
C ALA A 252 5.50 -0.50 -9.12
N ASP A 253 4.21 -0.17 -9.27
CA ASP A 253 3.15 -1.17 -9.40
C ASP A 253 3.29 -2.03 -10.66
N ASP A 254 3.62 -1.42 -11.80
CA ASP A 254 3.85 -2.16 -13.04
C ASP A 254 5.03 -3.13 -12.89
N ALA A 255 6.10 -2.68 -12.25
CA ALA A 255 7.26 -3.50 -11.97
C ALA A 255 6.93 -4.65 -11.00
N GLN A 256 6.22 -4.36 -9.91
CA GLN A 256 5.81 -5.37 -8.91
C GLN A 256 4.89 -6.43 -9.55
N LYS A 257 3.89 -6.00 -10.32
CA LYS A 257 2.94 -6.89 -10.98
C LYS A 257 3.53 -7.70 -12.11
N PHE A 258 4.74 -7.38 -12.57
CA PHE A 258 5.48 -8.24 -13.48
C PHE A 258 5.78 -9.62 -12.88
N ALA A 259 5.83 -9.71 -11.53
CA ALA A 259 5.92 -10.98 -10.82
C ALA A 259 4.74 -11.92 -11.10
N LEU A 260 3.58 -11.40 -11.56
CA LEU A 260 2.44 -12.23 -12.00
C LEU A 260 2.76 -13.12 -13.21
N TYR A 261 3.82 -12.81 -13.96
CA TYR A 261 4.34 -13.62 -15.06
C TYR A 261 5.43 -14.61 -14.64
N SER A 262 5.88 -14.55 -13.39
CA SER A 262 6.88 -15.47 -12.82
C SER A 262 6.35 -16.04 -11.50
N SER A 263 6.62 -17.32 -11.23
CA SER A 263 6.18 -17.98 -10.00
C SER A 263 7.17 -17.82 -8.85
N GLN A 264 8.13 -16.90 -8.96
CA GLN A 264 9.18 -16.70 -7.97
C GLN A 264 9.09 -15.29 -7.36
N PRO A 265 9.46 -15.16 -6.07
CA PRO A 265 9.63 -13.86 -5.43
C PRO A 265 10.64 -13.06 -6.23
N SER A 266 10.35 -11.79 -6.45
CA SER A 266 11.19 -11.00 -7.35
C SER A 266 11.24 -9.53 -6.96
N VAL A 267 12.43 -8.98 -7.09
CA VAL A 267 12.65 -7.56 -7.16
C VAL A 267 12.73 -7.17 -8.63
N MET A 268 11.86 -6.26 -9.06
CA MET A 268 11.79 -5.81 -10.44
C MET A 268 11.90 -4.29 -10.52
N ARG A 269 12.75 -3.79 -11.41
CA ARG A 269 12.81 -2.35 -11.71
C ARG A 269 11.90 -2.02 -12.88
N CYS A 270 11.27 -0.87 -12.82
CA CYS A 270 10.49 -0.36 -13.96
C CYS A 270 11.32 -0.19 -15.23
N GLU A 271 12.63 0.04 -15.10
CA GLU A 271 13.54 0.19 -16.24
C GLU A 271 13.77 -1.12 -16.99
N ASP A 272 13.68 -2.26 -16.30
CA ASP A 272 13.91 -3.60 -16.85
C ASP A 272 12.63 -4.22 -17.43
N LEU A 273 11.49 -3.53 -17.32
CA LEU A 273 10.24 -3.98 -17.93
C LEU A 273 10.35 -4.01 -19.46
N PRO A 274 9.80 -5.05 -20.10
CA PRO A 274 9.74 -5.10 -21.56
C PRO A 274 9.03 -3.86 -22.11
N LYS A 275 9.66 -3.17 -23.05
CA LYS A 275 9.03 -2.07 -23.77
C LYS A 275 8.11 -2.64 -24.83
N LEU A 276 6.88 -2.13 -24.88
CA LEU A 276 5.93 -2.50 -25.92
C LEU A 276 6.51 -2.04 -27.28
N SER A 277 6.84 -3.00 -28.16
CA SER A 277 7.25 -2.69 -29.53
C SER A 277 6.04 -2.26 -30.37
N GLU A 278 6.26 -1.51 -31.44
CA GLU A 278 5.18 -1.12 -32.37
C GLU A 278 4.49 -2.34 -32.97
N ASP A 279 5.25 -3.40 -33.27
CA ASP A 279 4.71 -4.66 -33.78
C ASP A 279 3.83 -5.35 -32.76
N THR A 280 4.24 -5.40 -31.50
CA THR A 280 3.43 -5.96 -30.41
C THR A 280 2.17 -5.14 -30.18
N ALA A 281 2.28 -3.82 -30.17
CA ALA A 281 1.12 -2.94 -30.06
C ALA A 281 0.13 -3.16 -31.21
N SER A 282 0.60 -3.25 -32.45
CA SER A 282 -0.22 -3.53 -33.63
C SER A 282 -0.92 -4.88 -33.52
N ALA A 283 -0.20 -5.93 -33.07
CA ALA A 283 -0.78 -7.25 -32.87
C ALA A 283 -1.88 -7.27 -31.77
N LEU A 284 -1.67 -6.53 -30.68
CA LEU A 284 -2.69 -6.37 -29.62
C LEU A 284 -3.94 -5.67 -30.15
N TRP A 285 -3.79 -4.58 -30.91
CA TRP A 285 -4.90 -3.86 -31.52
C TRP A 285 -5.66 -4.73 -32.53
N GLU A 286 -4.95 -5.52 -33.34
CA GLU A 286 -5.57 -6.45 -34.27
C GLU A 286 -6.42 -7.50 -33.52
N ARG A 287 -5.87 -8.11 -32.46
CA ARG A 287 -6.62 -9.08 -31.66
C ARG A 287 -7.82 -8.46 -30.96
N LEU A 288 -7.68 -7.25 -30.42
CA LEU A 288 -8.78 -6.52 -29.80
C LEU A 288 -9.92 -6.30 -30.79
N ARG A 289 -9.60 -5.84 -32.01
CA ARG A 289 -10.59 -5.66 -33.09
C ARG A 289 -11.30 -6.95 -33.49
N LEU A 290 -10.60 -8.08 -33.48
CA LEU A 290 -11.21 -9.39 -33.75
C LEU A 290 -12.23 -9.77 -32.67
N VAL A 291 -11.97 -9.44 -31.39
CA VAL A 291 -12.93 -9.63 -30.29
C VAL A 291 -14.16 -8.72 -30.52
N GLU A 292 -13.94 -7.43 -30.77
CA GLU A 292 -15.00 -6.46 -31.02
C GLU A 292 -15.86 -6.87 -32.19
N SER A 293 -15.26 -7.24 -33.32
CA SER A 293 -16.01 -7.68 -34.54
C SER A 293 -16.80 -8.98 -34.31
N ALA A 294 -16.25 -9.92 -33.51
CA ALA A 294 -16.98 -11.12 -33.16
C ALA A 294 -18.18 -10.84 -32.24
N LEU A 295 -18.07 -9.85 -31.35
CA LEU A 295 -19.14 -9.38 -30.49
C LEU A 295 -20.24 -8.68 -31.32
N GLU A 296 -19.89 -7.81 -32.27
CA GLU A 296 -20.84 -7.16 -33.18
C GLU A 296 -21.61 -8.17 -34.05
N ASN A 297 -20.96 -9.24 -34.48
CA ASN A 297 -21.56 -10.30 -35.25
C ASN A 297 -22.28 -11.36 -34.41
N HIS A 298 -22.40 -11.15 -33.11
CA HIS A 298 -23.03 -12.05 -32.12
C HIS A 298 -22.46 -13.48 -32.14
N SER A 299 -21.20 -13.61 -32.55
CA SER A 299 -20.52 -14.90 -32.61
C SER A 299 -19.82 -15.22 -31.31
N GLY A 300 -20.53 -15.83 -30.34
CA GLY A 300 -20.04 -16.10 -28.98
C GLY A 300 -18.77 -16.93 -28.96
N ASP A 301 -18.72 -18.03 -29.72
CA ASP A 301 -17.55 -18.91 -29.77
C ASP A 301 -16.32 -18.17 -30.33
N ALA A 302 -16.51 -17.37 -31.39
CA ALA A 302 -15.43 -16.60 -31.97
C ALA A 302 -14.95 -15.48 -31.03
N ALA A 303 -15.86 -14.80 -30.32
CA ALA A 303 -15.52 -13.76 -29.36
C ALA A 303 -14.68 -14.30 -28.21
N LEU A 304 -15.10 -15.42 -27.60
CA LEU A 304 -14.37 -16.08 -26.52
C LEU A 304 -13.01 -16.61 -26.97
N LYS A 305 -12.92 -17.22 -28.14
CA LYS A 305 -11.66 -17.69 -28.70
C LYS A 305 -10.69 -16.54 -28.98
N ASN A 306 -11.16 -15.48 -29.64
CA ASN A 306 -10.32 -14.31 -29.93
C ASN A 306 -9.85 -13.62 -28.63
N MET A 307 -10.67 -13.60 -27.59
CA MET A 307 -10.29 -13.10 -26.26
C MET A 307 -9.21 -13.98 -25.61
N GLU A 308 -9.34 -15.31 -25.70
CA GLU A 308 -8.30 -16.24 -25.22
C GLU A 308 -6.97 -16.00 -25.95
N ASP A 309 -7.00 -15.87 -27.26
CA ASP A 309 -5.82 -15.56 -28.09
C ASP A 309 -5.19 -14.21 -27.70
N LEU A 310 -6.03 -13.19 -27.37
CA LEU A 310 -5.56 -11.90 -26.88
C LEU A 310 -4.83 -12.04 -25.53
N PHE A 311 -5.42 -12.74 -24.56
CA PHE A 311 -4.79 -12.94 -23.26
C PHE A 311 -3.55 -13.87 -23.33
N GLN A 312 -3.52 -14.83 -24.25
CA GLN A 312 -2.30 -15.62 -24.52
C GLN A 312 -1.17 -14.74 -25.07
N LEU A 313 -1.48 -13.83 -26.00
CA LEU A 313 -0.51 -12.86 -26.52
C LEU A 313 0.01 -11.94 -25.41
N ILE A 314 -0.88 -11.42 -24.56
CA ILE A 314 -0.54 -10.60 -23.39
C ILE A 314 0.46 -11.34 -22.49
N LYS A 315 0.17 -12.59 -22.15
CA LYS A 315 1.02 -13.42 -21.30
C LYS A 315 2.37 -13.75 -21.96
N ALA A 316 2.36 -14.10 -23.24
CA ALA A 316 3.56 -14.42 -23.99
C ALA A 316 4.52 -13.24 -24.15
N GLN A 317 3.98 -12.05 -24.38
CA GLN A 317 4.75 -10.81 -24.53
C GLN A 317 5.00 -10.08 -23.21
N LYS A 318 4.49 -10.62 -22.08
CA LYS A 318 4.61 -10.06 -20.74
C LYS A 318 4.26 -8.56 -20.71
N ILE A 319 3.08 -8.22 -21.22
CA ILE A 319 2.60 -6.83 -21.33
C ILE A 319 2.46 -6.22 -19.93
N PRO A 320 2.91 -4.97 -19.68
CA PRO A 320 2.74 -4.30 -18.39
C PRO A 320 1.28 -4.33 -17.92
N PHE A 321 1.05 -4.67 -16.65
CA PHE A 321 -0.28 -4.92 -16.12
C PHE A 321 -1.22 -3.70 -16.24
N SER A 322 -0.69 -2.49 -16.12
CA SER A 322 -1.45 -1.26 -16.37
C SER A 322 -2.02 -1.19 -17.79
N SER A 323 -1.25 -1.63 -18.80
CA SER A 323 -1.71 -1.71 -20.20
C SER A 323 -2.76 -2.80 -20.36
N VAL A 324 -2.64 -3.93 -19.67
CA VAL A 324 -3.66 -4.99 -19.67
C VAL A 324 -4.97 -4.49 -19.07
N CYS A 325 -4.92 -3.75 -17.96
CA CYS A 325 -6.10 -3.11 -17.36
C CYS A 325 -6.77 -2.13 -18.34
N GLN A 326 -6.00 -1.37 -19.12
CA GLN A 326 -6.55 -0.47 -20.15
C GLN A 326 -7.26 -1.26 -21.25
N ILE A 327 -6.68 -2.36 -21.74
CA ILE A 327 -7.31 -3.24 -22.75
C ILE A 327 -8.62 -3.84 -22.18
N ALA A 328 -8.59 -4.32 -20.94
CA ALA A 328 -9.79 -4.86 -20.29
C ALA A 328 -10.89 -3.81 -20.16
N LEU A 329 -10.53 -2.57 -19.80
CA LEU A 329 -11.47 -1.45 -19.72
C LEU A 329 -12.05 -1.06 -21.08
N LEU A 330 -11.27 -1.13 -22.15
CA LEU A 330 -11.74 -0.90 -23.51
C LEU A 330 -12.79 -1.95 -23.90
N LEU A 331 -12.53 -3.24 -23.67
CA LEU A 331 -13.49 -4.32 -23.91
C LEU A 331 -14.77 -4.15 -23.09
N GLN A 332 -14.65 -3.79 -21.82
CA GLN A 332 -15.78 -3.52 -20.95
C GLN A 332 -16.65 -2.38 -21.50
N ASN A 333 -16.03 -1.26 -21.88
CA ASN A 333 -16.73 -0.11 -22.47
C ASN A 333 -17.38 -0.48 -23.80
N PHE A 334 -16.75 -1.33 -24.61
CA PHE A 334 -17.32 -1.82 -25.86
C PHE A 334 -18.57 -2.68 -25.60
N CYS A 335 -18.53 -3.60 -24.62
CA CYS A 335 -19.69 -4.38 -24.20
C CYS A 335 -20.86 -3.48 -23.75
N VAL A 336 -20.58 -2.43 -22.99
CA VAL A 336 -21.58 -1.43 -22.58
C VAL A 336 -22.20 -0.75 -23.81
N SER A 337 -21.36 -0.27 -24.71
CA SER A 337 -21.82 0.40 -25.95
C SER A 337 -22.69 -0.51 -26.77
N LEU A 338 -22.33 -1.79 -26.88
CA LEU A 338 -23.09 -2.80 -27.60
C LEU A 338 -24.46 -3.06 -26.94
N LEU A 339 -24.52 -3.17 -25.61
CA LEU A 339 -25.81 -3.29 -24.90
C LEU A 339 -26.71 -2.07 -25.14
N PHE A 340 -26.15 -0.86 -25.08
CA PHE A 340 -26.92 0.36 -25.36
C PHE A 340 -27.45 0.40 -26.78
N SER A 341 -26.70 -0.03 -27.80
CA SER A 341 -27.16 -0.09 -29.18
C SER A 341 -28.34 -1.04 -29.37
N HIS A 342 -28.47 -2.06 -28.54
CA HIS A 342 -29.61 -2.99 -28.48
C HIS A 342 -30.72 -2.56 -27.51
N ASN A 343 -30.70 -1.32 -26.98
CA ASN A 343 -31.62 -0.79 -25.97
C ASN A 343 -31.69 -1.65 -24.68
N LEU A 344 -30.60 -2.32 -24.32
CA LEU A 344 -30.48 -3.10 -23.11
C LEU A 344 -29.82 -2.27 -22.00
N PRO A 345 -30.32 -2.34 -20.75
CA PRO A 345 -29.69 -1.64 -19.66
C PRO A 345 -28.29 -2.23 -19.39
N ALA A 346 -27.28 -1.39 -19.37
CA ALA A 346 -25.98 -1.75 -18.82
C ALA A 346 -26.08 -1.56 -17.30
N GLU A 347 -26.51 -2.61 -16.57
CA GLU A 347 -26.47 -2.59 -15.12
C GLU A 347 -25.02 -2.42 -14.64
N GLN A 348 -24.85 -1.81 -13.47
CA GLN A 348 -23.57 -1.37 -12.91
C GLN A 348 -22.47 -2.41 -13.14
N LEU A 349 -21.57 -2.07 -14.05
CA LEU A 349 -20.37 -2.85 -14.28
C LEU A 349 -19.52 -2.81 -13.01
N THR A 350 -19.29 -3.97 -12.40
CA THR A 350 -18.38 -4.08 -11.27
C THR A 350 -17.00 -3.58 -11.70
N ALA A 351 -16.29 -2.92 -10.80
CA ALA A 351 -14.93 -2.48 -11.07
C ALA A 351 -14.06 -3.69 -11.45
N LEU A 352 -13.24 -3.52 -12.49
CA LEU A 352 -12.31 -4.58 -12.89
C LEU A 352 -11.35 -4.90 -11.74
N PRO A 353 -11.16 -6.19 -11.41
CA PRO A 353 -10.21 -6.57 -10.37
C PRO A 353 -8.79 -6.25 -10.80
N THR A 354 -8.01 -5.63 -9.91
CA THR A 354 -6.62 -5.25 -10.18
C THR A 354 -5.62 -6.17 -9.47
N GLY A 355 -6.09 -7.22 -8.81
CA GLY A 355 -5.27 -8.07 -7.94
C GLY A 355 -4.49 -9.18 -8.66
N SER A 356 -5.03 -9.76 -9.75
CA SER A 356 -4.32 -10.81 -10.50
C SER A 356 -4.73 -10.84 -11.96
N MET A 357 -3.83 -11.37 -12.81
CA MET A 357 -4.09 -11.57 -14.24
C MET A 357 -5.27 -12.51 -14.49
N GLU A 358 -5.37 -13.58 -13.70
CA GLU A 358 -6.44 -14.58 -13.83
C GLU A 358 -7.81 -14.01 -13.46
N LEU A 359 -7.88 -13.24 -12.37
CA LEU A 359 -9.12 -12.57 -11.96
C LEU A 359 -9.57 -11.55 -13.00
N LEU A 360 -8.63 -10.80 -13.60
CA LEU A 360 -8.94 -9.83 -14.64
C LEU A 360 -9.45 -10.51 -15.92
N GLU A 361 -8.78 -11.59 -16.37
CA GLU A 361 -9.19 -12.38 -17.52
C GLU A 361 -10.59 -12.97 -17.32
N ASN A 362 -10.84 -13.59 -16.15
CA ASN A 362 -12.14 -14.16 -15.81
C ASN A 362 -13.25 -13.10 -15.78
N SER A 363 -13.00 -11.93 -15.21
CA SER A 363 -13.97 -10.83 -15.20
C SER A 363 -14.31 -10.35 -16.61
N VAL A 364 -13.31 -10.18 -17.48
CA VAL A 364 -13.54 -9.81 -18.88
C VAL A 364 -14.34 -10.89 -19.61
N ARG A 365 -14.02 -12.17 -19.36
CA ARG A 365 -14.77 -13.32 -19.91
C ARG A 365 -16.24 -13.30 -19.49
N GLU A 366 -16.52 -13.03 -18.23
CA GLU A 366 -17.87 -12.90 -17.69
C GLU A 366 -18.63 -11.77 -18.37
N TYR A 367 -18.03 -10.60 -18.55
CA TYR A 367 -18.63 -9.46 -19.26
C TYR A 367 -18.99 -9.80 -20.69
N VAL A 368 -18.08 -10.40 -21.43
CA VAL A 368 -18.29 -10.83 -22.81
C VAL A 368 -19.44 -11.83 -22.90
N THR A 369 -19.41 -12.86 -22.04
CA THR A 369 -20.43 -13.92 -22.02
C THR A 369 -21.81 -13.38 -21.65
N GLU A 370 -21.88 -12.52 -20.63
CA GLU A 370 -23.14 -11.92 -20.19
C GLU A 370 -23.72 -11.00 -21.26
N THR A 371 -22.89 -10.17 -21.90
CA THR A 371 -23.30 -9.28 -23.00
C THR A 371 -23.94 -10.09 -24.12
N LEU A 372 -23.27 -11.14 -24.59
CA LEU A 372 -23.79 -12.01 -25.66
C LEU A 372 -25.07 -12.73 -25.23
N SER A 373 -25.15 -13.23 -24.00
CA SER A 373 -26.35 -13.89 -23.47
C SER A 373 -27.56 -12.95 -23.45
N ARG A 374 -27.35 -11.68 -23.06
CA ARG A 374 -28.43 -10.69 -23.02
C ARG A 374 -28.94 -10.33 -24.41
N ILE A 375 -28.03 -10.15 -25.37
CA ILE A 375 -28.38 -9.85 -26.77
C ILE A 375 -29.10 -11.04 -27.37
N GLY A 376 -28.57 -12.27 -27.25
CA GLY A 376 -29.19 -13.47 -27.82
C GLY A 376 -30.58 -13.74 -27.27
N ARG A 377 -30.85 -13.54 -25.98
CA ARG A 377 -32.18 -13.66 -25.39
C ARG A 377 -33.17 -12.67 -25.99
N THR A 378 -32.69 -11.47 -26.37
CA THR A 378 -33.54 -10.45 -26.98
C THR A 378 -33.88 -10.81 -28.43
N GLU A 379 -32.92 -11.33 -29.18
CA GLU A 379 -33.12 -11.79 -30.56
C GLU A 379 -34.04 -13.01 -30.62
N GLU A 380 -33.83 -14.02 -29.77
CA GLU A 380 -34.73 -15.18 -29.68
C GLU A 380 -36.18 -14.76 -29.34
N ASN A 381 -36.34 -13.74 -28.49
CA ASN A 381 -37.65 -13.22 -28.15
C ASN A 381 -38.30 -12.48 -29.33
N ILE A 382 -37.51 -11.68 -30.05
CA ILE A 382 -37.97 -10.99 -31.26
C ILE A 382 -38.36 -11.99 -32.36
N ASP A 383 -37.53 -12.98 -32.64
CA ASP A 383 -37.81 -14.04 -33.63
C ASP A 383 -39.06 -14.84 -33.24
N SER A 384 -39.23 -15.17 -31.96
CA SER A 384 -40.46 -15.81 -31.46
C SER A 384 -41.68 -14.94 -31.64
N ILE A 385 -41.58 -13.63 -31.43
CA ILE A 385 -42.66 -12.66 -31.66
C ILE A 385 -42.98 -12.59 -33.14
N ILE A 386 -41.96 -12.44 -34.00
CA ILE A 386 -42.13 -12.40 -35.45
C ILE A 386 -42.79 -13.68 -35.95
N TYR A 387 -42.36 -14.84 -35.48
CA TYR A 387 -42.93 -16.13 -35.83
C TYR A 387 -44.41 -16.22 -35.44
N LYS A 388 -44.78 -15.84 -34.23
CA LYS A 388 -46.18 -15.81 -33.74
C LYS A 388 -47.05 -14.89 -34.59
N VAL A 389 -46.54 -13.70 -34.91
CA VAL A 389 -47.23 -12.72 -35.74
C VAL A 389 -47.44 -13.27 -37.16
N LYS A 390 -46.41 -13.84 -37.77
CA LYS A 390 -46.49 -14.46 -39.09
C LYS A 390 -47.49 -15.59 -39.11
N GLN A 391 -47.46 -16.49 -38.13
CA GLN A 391 -48.42 -17.59 -38.03
C GLN A 391 -49.87 -17.08 -37.86
N TYR A 392 -50.06 -16.02 -37.06
CA TYR A 392 -51.38 -15.41 -36.90
C TYR A 392 -51.87 -14.77 -38.22
N ILE A 393 -51.02 -14.07 -38.96
CA ILE A 393 -51.36 -13.49 -40.28
C ILE A 393 -51.72 -14.61 -41.24
N ASP A 394 -50.96 -15.69 -41.33
CA ASP A 394 -51.18 -16.82 -42.20
C ASP A 394 -52.53 -17.54 -41.90
N GLN A 395 -52.95 -17.57 -40.66
CA GLN A 395 -54.23 -18.16 -40.27
C GLN A 395 -55.41 -17.25 -40.40
N ASN A 396 -55.21 -15.92 -40.43
CA ASN A 396 -56.32 -14.92 -40.44
C ASN A 396 -56.28 -13.92 -41.62
N TYR A 397 -55.54 -14.24 -42.67
CA TYR A 397 -55.34 -13.34 -43.82
C TYR A 397 -56.62 -12.90 -44.48
N SER A 398 -57.73 -13.63 -44.26
CA SER A 398 -59.07 -13.30 -44.80
C SER A 398 -59.87 -12.32 -43.92
N THR A 399 -59.34 -11.94 -42.76
CA THR A 399 -59.98 -10.99 -41.85
C THR A 399 -59.28 -9.61 -41.91
N ASN A 400 -59.98 -8.59 -41.38
CA ASN A 400 -59.39 -7.24 -41.35
C ASN A 400 -58.31 -7.14 -40.29
N LEU A 401 -57.02 -7.37 -40.64
CA LEU A 401 -55.86 -7.28 -39.75
C LEU A 401 -55.46 -5.83 -39.61
N SER A 402 -55.41 -5.34 -38.34
CA SER A 402 -54.90 -4.02 -38.06
C SER A 402 -53.57 -4.11 -37.29
N LEU A 403 -52.73 -3.09 -37.47
CA LEU A 403 -51.44 -2.97 -36.72
C LEU A 403 -51.66 -3.05 -35.21
N ASP A 404 -52.74 -2.40 -34.73
CA ASP A 404 -53.10 -2.38 -33.33
C ASP A 404 -53.46 -3.77 -32.77
N ALA A 405 -54.19 -4.57 -33.58
CA ALA A 405 -54.56 -5.93 -33.20
C ALA A 405 -53.33 -6.84 -33.11
N LEU A 406 -52.39 -6.74 -34.06
CA LEU A 406 -51.14 -7.52 -34.07
C LEU A 406 -50.24 -7.11 -32.92
N ALA A 407 -50.08 -5.82 -32.65
CA ALA A 407 -49.28 -5.30 -31.57
C ALA A 407 -49.83 -5.76 -30.19
N THR A 408 -51.17 -5.71 -30.01
CA THR A 408 -51.83 -6.15 -28.78
C THR A 408 -51.64 -7.65 -28.54
N MET A 409 -51.70 -8.47 -29.60
CA MET A 409 -51.52 -9.92 -29.51
C MET A 409 -50.13 -10.30 -28.99
N VAL A 410 -49.11 -9.53 -29.29
CA VAL A 410 -47.72 -9.76 -28.81
C VAL A 410 -47.34 -8.87 -27.64
N HIS A 411 -48.32 -8.20 -27.04
CA HIS A 411 -48.12 -7.31 -25.86
C HIS A 411 -47.14 -6.15 -26.10
N LEU A 412 -47.10 -5.64 -27.34
CA LEU A 412 -46.29 -4.49 -27.73
C LEU A 412 -47.15 -3.26 -28.01
N SER A 413 -46.58 -2.07 -27.88
CA SER A 413 -47.26 -0.86 -28.37
C SER A 413 -47.24 -0.82 -29.92
N PRO A 414 -48.28 -0.30 -30.59
CA PRO A 414 -48.30 -0.18 -32.05
C PRO A 414 -47.10 0.58 -32.61
N SER A 415 -46.64 1.60 -31.91
CA SER A 415 -45.46 2.38 -32.28
C SER A 415 -44.15 1.59 -32.22
N TYR A 416 -44.03 0.65 -31.28
CA TYR A 416 -42.85 -0.23 -31.14
C TYR A 416 -42.92 -1.38 -32.17
N PHE A 417 -44.11 -1.94 -32.38
CA PHE A 417 -44.32 -3.02 -33.31
C PHE A 417 -44.13 -2.61 -34.79
N SER A 418 -44.28 -1.32 -35.12
CA SER A 418 -44.12 -0.78 -36.48
C SER A 418 -42.65 -0.41 -36.84
N LYS A 419 -41.76 -0.43 -35.88
CA LYS A 419 -40.32 -0.24 -36.10
C LYS A 419 -39.62 -1.54 -36.39
#